data_c94e98ec5b59e06efc97763f0b85c078
#
_entry.id   c94e98ec5b59e06efc97763f0b85c078
#
_cell.length_a   1.000
_cell.length_b   1.000
_cell.length_c   1.000
_cell.angle_alpha   90.00
_cell.angle_beta   90.00
_cell.angle_gamma   90.00
#
_symmetry.space_group_name_H-M   'P 1'
#
loop_
_entity.id
_entity.type
_entity.pdbx_description
1 polymer ?
#
loop_
_entity_poly.entity_id
_entity_poly.type
_entity_poly.pdbx_seq_one_letter_code
_entity_poly.pdbx_strand_id
1 'polypeptide(L)'
;MSSDSSFDQSEFAGSEVSAKIQAAWWRRLGEGMISPGIGFGIVAGIASAVLYTLANISLRNAISVDPFIVSTFKAAPTVLVLTPYLAAVKASGRPIATSRQWIPIFIPIALVGQVIGNGAFQVALGSVGLAASVPITLGSLLIGSAILGRIMLREPVRPRTLVSIGTLIIAVIVLSQSRGVDPVDWTASSADLSDEPVDWLHSPVIGALCAVSSGLAYAVFSTSMRFTMKRGMLASMAMWISGVSGTVALAGIVAVRTGWSPIADIPAAMWQSMILAGIFNFTAFVAISTALKVLPVVAVHLINASQVAMASLAGVIVFEEPVTKLLVIGISLTLAGLTILATRRRPTPVSPPTFQSTFRSE
;
A
#
# COMPACT_ATOMS: atom_id res chain seq x y z
N MET A 1 30.16 42.51 7.35
CA MET A 1 28.91 41.76 7.52
C MET A 1 28.35 41.48 6.11
N SER A 2 28.73 40.39 5.52
CA SER A 2 28.22 39.90 4.23
C SER A 2 27.61 38.52 4.52
N SER A 3 26.29 38.48 4.52
CA SER A 3 25.50 37.26 4.79
C SER A 3 25.38 36.41 3.51
N ASP A 4 25.79 35.18 3.66
CA ASP A 4 25.71 34.07 2.73
C ASP A 4 24.29 33.89 2.13
N SER A 5 24.17 34.12 0.82
CA SER A 5 22.96 33.87 0.04
C SER A 5 23.08 32.63 -0.84
N SER A 6 24.01 31.71 -0.56
CA SER A 6 24.30 30.55 -1.41
C SER A 6 23.45 29.29 -1.12
N PHE A 7 22.62 29.29 -0.07
CA PHE A 7 21.89 28.08 0.36
C PHE A 7 20.52 27.85 -0.32
N ASP A 8 19.98 28.84 -1.03
CA ASP A 8 18.63 28.79 -1.58
C ASP A 8 18.55 28.35 -3.07
N GLN A 9 19.66 28.45 -3.81
CA GLN A 9 19.65 28.12 -5.23
C GLN A 9 19.75 26.61 -5.54
N SER A 10 20.30 25.79 -4.65
CA SER A 10 20.45 24.35 -4.89
C SER A 10 19.14 23.56 -4.66
N GLU A 11 18.28 24.03 -3.76
CA GLU A 11 16.97 23.42 -3.48
C GLU A 11 15.94 23.71 -4.60
N PHE A 12 15.99 24.93 -5.18
CA PHE A 12 15.18 25.29 -6.33
C PHE A 12 15.58 24.53 -7.60
N ALA A 13 16.87 24.33 -7.85
CA ALA A 13 17.37 23.55 -8.97
C ALA A 13 16.93 22.07 -8.91
N GLY A 14 16.90 21.47 -7.72
CA GLY A 14 16.43 20.10 -7.52
C GLY A 14 14.94 19.90 -7.82
N SER A 15 14.09 20.89 -7.50
CA SER A 15 12.66 20.84 -7.76
C SER A 15 12.31 21.03 -9.26
N GLU A 16 13.03 21.91 -9.94
CA GLU A 16 12.89 22.12 -11.40
C GLU A 16 13.40 20.93 -12.21
N VAL A 17 14.50 20.31 -11.81
CA VAL A 17 15.04 19.09 -12.44
C VAL A 17 14.04 17.94 -12.29
N SER A 18 13.47 17.75 -11.11
CA SER A 18 12.44 16.73 -10.86
C SER A 18 11.17 16.97 -11.70
N ALA A 19 10.73 18.23 -11.84
CA ALA A 19 9.59 18.58 -12.68
C ALA A 19 9.87 18.38 -14.18
N LYS A 20 11.08 18.71 -14.63
CA LYS A 20 11.52 18.51 -16.03
C LYS A 20 11.64 17.03 -16.39
N ILE A 21 12.18 16.21 -15.46
CA ILE A 21 12.25 14.75 -15.63
C ILE A 21 10.85 14.15 -15.69
N GLN A 22 9.94 14.56 -14.80
CA GLN A 22 8.54 14.10 -14.86
C GLN A 22 7.83 14.54 -16.14
N ALA A 23 8.03 15.77 -16.62
CA ALA A 23 7.41 16.26 -17.84
C ALA A 23 7.97 15.55 -19.09
N ALA A 24 9.26 15.30 -19.16
CA ALA A 24 9.90 14.53 -20.22
C ALA A 24 9.40 13.08 -20.28
N TRP A 25 9.14 12.49 -19.11
CA TRP A 25 8.63 11.12 -18.99
C TRP A 25 7.21 10.97 -19.58
N TRP A 26 6.31 11.93 -19.26
CA TRP A 26 4.94 11.92 -19.80
C TRP A 26 4.89 12.24 -21.31
N ARG A 27 5.85 13.01 -21.80
CA ARG A 27 5.99 13.26 -23.23
C ARG A 27 6.33 11.99 -23.99
N ARG A 28 7.28 11.18 -23.46
CA ARG A 28 7.68 9.89 -24.04
C ARG A 28 6.54 8.85 -24.04
N LEU A 29 5.68 8.85 -23.02
CA LEU A 29 4.48 7.99 -23.00
C LEU A 29 3.45 8.41 -24.07
N GLY A 30 3.33 9.72 -24.35
CA GLY A 30 2.43 10.24 -25.38
C GLY A 30 2.93 9.99 -26.81
N GLU A 31 4.23 9.78 -27.00
CA GLU A 31 4.88 9.58 -28.29
C GLU A 31 5.01 8.09 -28.67
N GLY A 32 4.44 7.18 -27.89
CA GLY A 32 4.42 5.72 -28.19
C GLY A 32 5.76 5.02 -28.09
N MET A 33 6.85 5.70 -27.69
CA MET A 33 8.15 5.08 -27.44
C MET A 33 8.27 4.62 -25.99
N ILE A 34 7.82 3.40 -25.70
CA ILE A 34 8.03 2.76 -24.38
C ILE A 34 9.48 2.28 -24.34
N SER A 35 10.32 2.87 -23.50
CA SER A 35 11.66 2.33 -23.25
C SER A 35 11.54 0.95 -22.57
N PRO A 36 12.45 0.01 -22.82
CA PRO A 36 12.41 -1.33 -22.22
C PRO A 36 12.27 -1.29 -20.69
N GLY A 37 12.87 -0.30 -20.02
CA GLY A 37 12.76 -0.11 -18.57
C GLY A 37 11.38 0.30 -18.11
N ILE A 38 10.66 1.12 -18.86
CA ILE A 38 9.29 1.56 -18.52
C ILE A 38 8.30 0.41 -18.72
N GLY A 39 8.40 -0.33 -19.84
CA GLY A 39 7.58 -1.51 -20.08
C GLY A 39 7.73 -2.55 -18.98
N PHE A 40 8.95 -2.82 -18.55
CA PHE A 40 9.21 -3.71 -17.42
C PHE A 40 8.57 -3.22 -16.10
N GLY A 41 8.65 -1.92 -15.83
CA GLY A 41 7.99 -1.32 -14.66
C GLY A 41 6.46 -1.46 -14.70
N ILE A 42 5.83 -1.30 -15.86
CA ILE A 42 4.38 -1.49 -16.03
C ILE A 42 4.01 -2.97 -15.79
N VAL A 43 4.73 -3.90 -16.39
CA VAL A 43 4.51 -5.34 -16.19
C VAL A 43 4.67 -5.72 -14.72
N ALA A 44 5.71 -5.23 -14.05
CA ALA A 44 5.93 -5.47 -12.63
C ALA A 44 4.78 -4.87 -11.77
N GLY A 45 4.27 -3.69 -12.12
CA GLY A 45 3.12 -3.07 -11.46
C GLY A 45 1.85 -3.88 -11.63
N ILE A 46 1.55 -4.37 -12.83
CA ILE A 46 0.39 -5.24 -13.10
C ILE A 46 0.55 -6.57 -12.34
N ALA A 47 1.72 -7.19 -12.41
CA ALA A 47 2.01 -8.42 -11.68
C ALA A 47 1.81 -8.23 -10.16
N SER A 48 2.24 -7.09 -9.61
CA SER A 48 2.00 -6.75 -8.22
C SER A 48 0.50 -6.67 -7.88
N ALA A 49 -0.31 -6.02 -8.73
CA ALA A 49 -1.74 -5.90 -8.50
C ALA A 49 -2.44 -7.28 -8.51
N VAL A 50 -2.10 -8.13 -9.46
CA VAL A 50 -2.63 -9.50 -9.53
C VAL A 50 -2.20 -10.32 -8.31
N LEU A 51 -0.91 -10.29 -7.96
CA LEU A 51 -0.37 -11.05 -6.83
C LEU A 51 -0.95 -10.61 -5.48
N TYR A 52 -1.15 -9.29 -5.26
CA TYR A 52 -1.84 -8.81 -4.07
C TYR A 52 -3.31 -9.23 -4.04
N THR A 53 -3.99 -9.28 -5.19
CA THR A 53 -5.37 -9.81 -5.26
C THR A 53 -5.39 -11.28 -4.88
N LEU A 54 -4.47 -12.10 -5.40
CA LEU A 54 -4.35 -13.51 -5.02
C LEU A 54 -4.00 -13.69 -3.54
N ALA A 55 -3.14 -12.83 -3.00
CA ALA A 55 -2.84 -12.81 -1.57
C ALA A 55 -4.11 -12.51 -0.75
N ASN A 56 -4.90 -11.53 -1.16
CA ASN A 56 -6.13 -11.15 -0.46
C ASN A 56 -7.21 -12.25 -0.54
N ILE A 57 -7.33 -12.93 -1.68
CA ILE A 57 -8.20 -14.12 -1.81
C ILE A 57 -7.75 -15.21 -0.84
N SER A 58 -6.44 -15.51 -0.80
CA SER A 58 -5.89 -16.51 0.11
C SER A 58 -6.09 -16.13 1.58
N LEU A 59 -5.96 -14.83 1.93
CA LEU A 59 -6.24 -14.33 3.28
C LEU A 59 -7.72 -14.48 3.65
N ARG A 60 -8.63 -14.26 2.70
CA ARG A 60 -10.07 -14.44 2.92
C ARG A 60 -10.42 -15.92 3.16
N ASN A 61 -9.75 -16.86 2.50
CA ASN A 61 -9.92 -18.29 2.75
C ASN A 61 -9.45 -18.72 4.16
N ALA A 62 -8.53 -17.98 4.78
CA ALA A 62 -8.03 -18.27 6.13
C ALA A 62 -8.70 -17.44 7.24
N ILE A 63 -9.93 -16.95 6.99
CA ILE A 63 -10.58 -15.96 7.83
C ILE A 63 -11.00 -16.49 9.20
N SER A 64 -11.22 -17.80 9.35
CA SER A 64 -11.58 -18.43 10.61
C SER A 64 -10.38 -18.60 11.56
N VAL A 65 -9.15 -18.36 11.10
CA VAL A 65 -7.95 -18.36 11.92
C VAL A 65 -7.74 -16.97 12.51
N ASP A 66 -7.22 -16.91 13.74
CA ASP A 66 -6.92 -15.65 14.43
C ASP A 66 -6.15 -14.68 13.53
N PRO A 67 -6.60 -13.42 13.40
CA PRO A 67 -6.02 -12.41 12.50
C PRO A 67 -4.52 -12.19 12.68
N PHE A 68 -4.01 -12.33 13.90
CA PHE A 68 -2.59 -12.11 14.19
C PHE A 68 -1.75 -13.34 13.83
N ILE A 69 -2.30 -14.56 13.96
CA ILE A 69 -1.67 -15.79 13.46
C ILE A 69 -1.51 -15.68 11.94
N VAL A 70 -2.60 -15.39 11.21
CA VAL A 70 -2.58 -15.24 9.75
C VAL A 70 -1.57 -14.18 9.33
N SER A 71 -1.57 -13.02 9.98
CA SER A 71 -0.66 -11.91 9.66
C SER A 71 0.80 -12.25 9.94
N THR A 72 1.09 -13.06 10.97
CA THR A 72 2.44 -13.58 11.28
C THR A 72 2.95 -14.43 10.13
N PHE A 73 2.17 -15.41 9.70
CA PHE A 73 2.55 -16.31 8.59
C PHE A 73 2.61 -15.60 7.24
N LYS A 74 1.80 -14.58 7.02
CA LYS A 74 1.90 -13.70 5.86
C LYS A 74 3.23 -12.95 5.79
N ALA A 75 3.78 -12.52 6.93
CA ALA A 75 5.04 -11.77 7.01
C ALA A 75 6.28 -12.70 6.91
N ALA A 76 6.19 -13.94 7.36
CA ALA A 76 7.30 -14.89 7.47
C ALA A 76 8.09 -15.12 6.15
N PRO A 77 7.48 -15.31 4.97
CA PRO A 77 8.22 -15.52 3.73
C PRO A 77 9.19 -14.37 3.39
N THR A 78 8.85 -13.14 3.75
CA THR A 78 9.74 -11.99 3.57
C THR A 78 11.05 -12.16 4.37
N VAL A 79 10.96 -12.64 5.58
CA VAL A 79 12.12 -12.90 6.44
C VAL A 79 12.93 -14.08 5.90
N LEU A 80 12.26 -15.20 5.59
CA LEU A 80 12.91 -16.44 5.13
C LEU A 80 13.72 -16.22 3.84
N VAL A 81 13.20 -15.44 2.91
CA VAL A 81 13.86 -15.20 1.61
C VAL A 81 14.91 -14.08 1.71
N LEU A 82 14.59 -12.97 2.40
CA LEU A 82 15.50 -11.83 2.42
C LEU A 82 16.66 -11.98 3.39
N THR A 83 16.56 -12.82 4.42
CA THR A 83 17.69 -13.07 5.34
C THR A 83 18.88 -13.68 4.63
N PRO A 84 18.78 -14.84 3.92
CA PRO A 84 19.90 -15.39 3.19
C PRO A 84 20.35 -14.49 2.03
N TYR A 85 19.43 -13.80 1.35
CA TYR A 85 19.76 -12.84 0.32
C TYR A 85 20.65 -11.70 0.85
N LEU A 86 20.27 -11.05 1.94
CA LEU A 86 21.06 -9.96 2.54
C LEU A 86 22.37 -10.46 3.12
N ALA A 87 22.41 -11.68 3.68
CA ALA A 87 23.64 -12.30 4.12
C ALA A 87 24.62 -12.51 2.94
N ALA A 88 24.13 -13.01 1.81
CA ALA A 88 24.93 -13.16 0.59
C ALA A 88 25.43 -11.82 0.03
N VAL A 89 24.58 -10.79 0.01
CA VAL A 89 24.97 -9.43 -0.41
C VAL A 89 26.06 -8.88 0.50
N LYS A 90 25.93 -9.07 1.82
CA LYS A 90 26.95 -8.66 2.80
C LYS A 90 28.27 -9.43 2.60
N ALA A 91 28.19 -10.74 2.40
CA ALA A 91 29.37 -11.59 2.16
C ALA A 91 30.11 -11.21 0.87
N SER A 92 29.39 -10.68 -0.16
CA SER A 92 30.01 -10.18 -1.39
C SER A 92 30.63 -8.78 -1.27
N GLY A 93 30.74 -8.23 -0.06
CA GLY A 93 31.34 -6.90 0.19
C GLY A 93 30.48 -5.71 -0.24
N ARG A 94 29.23 -5.93 -0.70
CA ARG A 94 28.33 -4.86 -1.11
C ARG A 94 27.66 -4.24 0.12
N PRO A 95 27.52 -2.89 0.18
CA PRO A 95 26.83 -2.25 1.31
C PRO A 95 25.35 -2.62 1.31
N ILE A 96 24.84 -3.14 2.42
CA ILE A 96 23.41 -3.47 2.62
C ILE A 96 22.59 -2.21 2.91
N ALA A 97 23.23 -1.17 3.45
CA ALA A 97 22.64 0.15 3.69
C ALA A 97 23.74 1.21 3.62
N THR A 98 23.54 2.23 2.81
CA THR A 98 24.48 3.35 2.68
C THR A 98 24.44 4.24 3.94
N SER A 99 23.29 4.26 4.65
CA SER A 99 23.13 5.02 5.89
C SER A 99 22.39 4.19 6.95
N ARG A 100 23.15 3.72 7.96
CA ARG A 100 22.62 2.91 9.06
C ARG A 100 21.70 3.68 10.02
N GLN A 101 21.79 5.00 10.04
CA GLN A 101 20.99 5.87 10.92
C GLN A 101 19.46 5.76 10.68
N TRP A 102 19.05 5.34 9.49
CA TRP A 102 17.62 5.19 9.15
C TRP A 102 17.01 3.88 9.63
N ILE A 103 17.82 2.88 10.01
CA ILE A 103 17.33 1.57 10.46
C ILE A 103 16.49 1.71 11.73
N PRO A 104 16.97 2.33 12.84
CA PRO A 104 16.18 2.45 14.06
C PRO A 104 14.93 3.31 13.88
N ILE A 105 14.97 4.31 13.00
CA ILE A 105 13.82 5.17 12.71
C ILE A 105 12.76 4.40 11.91
N PHE A 106 13.16 3.46 11.06
CA PHE A 106 12.24 2.70 10.23
C PHE A 106 11.56 1.55 10.97
N ILE A 107 12.12 1.04 12.06
CA ILE A 107 11.53 -0.05 12.85
C ILE A 107 10.11 0.30 13.37
N PRO A 108 9.87 1.43 14.09
CA PRO A 108 8.53 1.77 14.54
C PRO A 108 7.55 1.99 13.37
N ILE A 109 8.02 2.52 12.25
CA ILE A 109 7.22 2.69 11.04
C ILE A 109 6.82 1.32 10.45
N ALA A 110 7.77 0.39 10.43
CA ALA A 110 7.53 -0.97 10.01
C ALA A 110 6.51 -1.68 10.92
N LEU A 111 6.60 -1.48 12.24
CA LEU A 111 5.63 -2.01 13.20
C LEU A 111 4.22 -1.47 12.96
N VAL A 112 4.07 -0.17 12.72
CA VAL A 112 2.76 0.42 12.35
C VAL A 112 2.20 -0.24 11.09
N GLY A 113 3.01 -0.39 10.04
CA GLY A 113 2.59 -1.03 8.80
C GLY A 113 2.24 -2.51 8.95
N GLN A 114 2.95 -3.24 9.81
CA GLN A 114 2.75 -4.67 9.99
C GLN A 114 1.66 -5.00 11.01
N VAL A 115 1.67 -4.38 12.18
CA VAL A 115 0.71 -4.70 13.24
C VAL A 115 -0.64 -4.05 12.94
N ILE A 116 -0.68 -2.74 12.72
CA ILE A 116 -1.92 -2.04 12.40
C ILE A 116 -2.33 -2.33 10.96
N GLY A 117 -1.41 -2.21 10.00
CA GLY A 117 -1.71 -2.44 8.59
C GLY A 117 -2.24 -3.85 8.32
N ASN A 118 -1.47 -4.88 8.63
CA ASN A 118 -1.88 -6.27 8.34
C ASN A 118 -2.92 -6.79 9.33
N GLY A 119 -2.77 -6.52 10.63
CA GLY A 119 -3.70 -7.01 11.65
C GLY A 119 -5.11 -6.42 11.44
N ALA A 120 -5.24 -5.09 11.33
CA ALA A 120 -6.53 -4.47 11.09
C ALA A 120 -7.13 -4.85 9.72
N PHE A 121 -6.30 -5.07 8.68
CA PHE A 121 -6.80 -5.53 7.38
C PHE A 121 -7.42 -6.93 7.49
N GLN A 122 -6.81 -7.83 8.26
CA GLN A 122 -7.35 -9.18 8.43
C GLN A 122 -8.68 -9.16 9.20
N VAL A 123 -8.80 -8.29 10.22
CA VAL A 123 -10.09 -8.06 10.91
C VAL A 123 -11.12 -7.50 9.93
N ALA A 124 -10.75 -6.53 9.11
CA ALA A 124 -11.66 -5.97 8.12
C ALA A 124 -12.16 -7.00 7.11
N LEU A 125 -11.28 -7.92 6.65
CA LEU A 125 -11.68 -9.02 5.76
C LEU A 125 -12.77 -9.90 6.38
N GLY A 126 -12.69 -10.14 7.70
CA GLY A 126 -13.70 -10.90 8.44
C GLY A 126 -15.02 -10.19 8.63
N SER A 127 -14.98 -8.89 8.83
CA SER A 127 -16.17 -8.11 9.22
C SER A 127 -16.95 -7.56 8.02
N VAL A 128 -16.26 -7.12 6.95
CA VAL A 128 -16.92 -6.48 5.79
C VAL A 128 -16.67 -7.21 4.46
N GLY A 129 -15.94 -8.31 4.48
CA GLY A 129 -15.63 -9.11 3.30
C GLY A 129 -14.54 -8.53 2.41
N LEU A 130 -14.21 -9.26 1.34
CA LEU A 130 -13.14 -8.89 0.41
C LEU A 130 -13.55 -7.74 -0.50
N ALA A 131 -14.79 -7.74 -0.97
CA ALA A 131 -15.30 -6.75 -1.91
C ALA A 131 -15.36 -5.34 -1.34
N ALA A 132 -15.52 -5.17 -0.02
CA ALA A 132 -15.56 -3.88 0.65
C ALA A 132 -14.21 -3.50 1.30
N SER A 133 -13.51 -4.45 1.95
CA SER A 133 -12.27 -4.14 2.69
C SER A 133 -11.16 -3.61 1.79
N VAL A 134 -10.97 -4.17 0.59
CA VAL A 134 -9.89 -3.73 -0.32
C VAL A 134 -10.12 -2.31 -0.85
N PRO A 135 -11.31 -1.93 -1.36
CA PRO A 135 -11.58 -0.55 -1.76
C PRO A 135 -11.41 0.47 -0.63
N ILE A 136 -11.90 0.15 0.58
CA ILE A 136 -11.78 1.03 1.75
C ILE A 136 -10.30 1.22 2.10
N THR A 137 -9.54 0.15 2.18
CA THR A 137 -8.11 0.18 2.52
C THR A 137 -7.30 0.95 1.47
N LEU A 138 -7.49 0.68 0.17
CA LEU A 138 -6.77 1.37 -0.89
C LEU A 138 -7.17 2.84 -1.02
N GLY A 139 -8.45 3.18 -0.83
CA GLY A 139 -8.92 4.55 -0.76
C GLY A 139 -8.24 5.32 0.36
N SER A 140 -8.22 4.75 1.56
CA SER A 140 -7.59 5.34 2.75
C SER A 140 -6.06 5.44 2.61
N LEU A 141 -5.40 4.44 2.01
CA LEU A 141 -3.98 4.46 1.66
C LEU A 141 -3.66 5.66 0.74
N LEU A 142 -4.47 5.90 -0.28
CA LEU A 142 -4.25 7.00 -1.22
C LEU A 142 -4.46 8.36 -0.58
N ILE A 143 -5.52 8.51 0.23
CA ILE A 143 -5.78 9.72 1.02
C ILE A 143 -4.59 9.99 1.96
N GLY A 144 -4.19 9.01 2.75
CA GLY A 144 -3.07 9.10 3.67
C GLY A 144 -1.75 9.42 2.96
N SER A 145 -1.49 8.77 1.82
CA SER A 145 -0.29 9.02 1.00
C SER A 145 -0.26 10.43 0.41
N ALA A 146 -1.42 10.98 0.01
CA ALA A 146 -1.51 12.36 -0.48
C ALA A 146 -1.21 13.38 0.65
N ILE A 147 -1.76 13.15 1.84
CA ILE A 147 -1.54 14.00 3.03
C ILE A 147 -0.07 13.92 3.46
N LEU A 148 0.47 12.71 3.64
CA LEU A 148 1.86 12.51 4.05
C LEU A 148 2.84 12.99 2.99
N GLY A 149 2.54 12.83 1.70
CA GLY A 149 3.31 13.39 0.60
C GLY A 149 3.40 14.91 0.70
N ARG A 150 2.30 15.58 1.06
CA ARG A 150 2.30 17.03 1.30
C ARG A 150 3.18 17.42 2.48
N ILE A 151 3.07 16.69 3.60
CA ILE A 151 3.79 17.01 4.84
C ILE A 151 5.27 16.65 4.74
N MET A 152 5.61 15.42 4.32
CA MET A 152 6.97 14.90 4.33
C MET A 152 7.79 15.29 3.09
N LEU A 153 7.12 15.37 1.92
CA LEU A 153 7.78 15.63 0.64
C LEU A 153 7.49 17.05 0.11
N ARG A 154 6.70 17.86 0.85
CA ARG A 154 6.26 19.21 0.48
C ARG A 154 5.63 19.28 -0.91
N GLU A 155 5.01 18.20 -1.36
CA GLU A 155 4.34 18.14 -2.67
C GLU A 155 3.06 18.99 -2.63
N PRO A 156 2.80 19.86 -3.65
CA PRO A 156 1.62 20.71 -3.66
C PRO A 156 0.34 19.89 -3.85
N VAL A 157 -0.63 20.06 -2.95
CA VAL A 157 -1.96 19.45 -3.09
C VAL A 157 -2.77 20.26 -4.10
N ARG A 158 -3.14 19.63 -5.19
CA ARG A 158 -3.94 20.26 -6.26
C ARG A 158 -5.44 20.18 -5.95
N PRO A 159 -6.29 21.10 -6.44
CA PRO A 159 -7.74 21.06 -6.22
C PRO A 159 -8.37 19.71 -6.59
N ARG A 160 -7.89 19.07 -7.64
CA ARG A 160 -8.33 17.72 -8.05
C ARG A 160 -8.05 16.64 -7.00
N THR A 161 -6.92 16.76 -6.31
CA THR A 161 -6.59 15.85 -5.22
C THR A 161 -7.61 15.98 -4.09
N LEU A 162 -8.08 17.20 -3.81
CA LEU A 162 -9.14 17.44 -2.83
C LEU A 162 -10.47 16.82 -3.26
N VAL A 163 -10.86 16.98 -4.55
CA VAL A 163 -12.06 16.34 -5.09
C VAL A 163 -11.96 14.83 -5.03
N SER A 164 -10.81 14.26 -5.42
CA SER A 164 -10.56 12.82 -5.31
C SER A 164 -10.66 12.34 -3.87
N ILE A 165 -10.03 13.03 -2.92
CA ILE A 165 -10.11 12.71 -1.49
C ILE A 165 -11.58 12.75 -1.01
N GLY A 166 -12.33 13.79 -1.34
CA GLY A 166 -13.76 13.89 -1.00
C GLY A 166 -14.57 12.71 -1.56
N THR A 167 -14.35 12.35 -2.83
CA THR A 167 -15.03 11.21 -3.45
C THR A 167 -14.66 9.88 -2.77
N LEU A 168 -13.38 9.69 -2.41
CA LEU A 168 -12.93 8.49 -1.70
C LEU A 168 -13.48 8.42 -0.27
N ILE A 169 -13.60 9.54 0.44
CA ILE A 169 -14.24 9.58 1.76
C ILE A 169 -15.71 9.15 1.66
N ILE A 170 -16.44 9.68 0.68
CA ILE A 170 -17.84 9.28 0.45
C ILE A 170 -17.91 7.78 0.12
N ALA A 171 -17.02 7.27 -0.73
CA ALA A 171 -16.94 5.85 -1.04
C ALA A 171 -16.74 4.99 0.21
N VAL A 172 -15.83 5.39 1.09
CA VAL A 172 -15.57 4.68 2.37
C VAL A 172 -16.82 4.67 3.24
N ILE A 173 -17.52 5.81 3.39
CA ILE A 173 -18.77 5.91 4.16
C ILE A 173 -19.86 4.99 3.57
N VAL A 174 -20.03 4.99 2.26
CA VAL A 174 -21.01 4.12 1.58
C VAL A 174 -20.68 2.65 1.77
N LEU A 175 -19.41 2.27 1.59
CA LEU A 175 -18.96 0.88 1.75
C LEU A 175 -19.06 0.39 3.20
N SER A 176 -18.84 1.27 4.18
CA SER A 176 -18.96 0.91 5.59
C SER A 176 -20.39 0.56 6.02
N GLN A 177 -21.38 0.97 5.23
CA GLN A 177 -22.79 0.63 5.44
C GLN A 177 -23.24 -0.60 4.65
N SER A 178 -22.37 -1.13 3.79
CA SER A 178 -22.66 -2.34 3.01
C SER A 178 -22.57 -3.56 3.92
N ARG A 179 -23.72 -4.08 4.33
CA ARG A 179 -23.82 -5.36 5.06
C ARG A 179 -23.76 -6.48 4.03
N GLY A 180 -22.63 -7.13 3.91
CA GLY A 180 -22.41 -8.10 2.84
C GLY A 180 -21.98 -9.48 3.28
N VAL A 181 -21.59 -9.66 4.54
CA VAL A 181 -21.03 -10.93 5.03
C VAL A 181 -21.46 -11.15 6.46
N ASP A 182 -21.82 -12.37 6.81
CA ASP A 182 -21.99 -12.75 8.20
C ASP A 182 -20.63 -12.62 8.90
N PRO A 183 -20.56 -11.93 10.03
CA PRO A 183 -19.31 -11.74 10.76
C PRO A 183 -18.71 -13.07 11.18
N VAL A 184 -17.39 -13.21 11.07
CA VAL A 184 -16.69 -14.42 11.54
C VAL A 184 -16.53 -14.34 13.06
N ASP A 185 -17.01 -15.33 13.74
CA ASP A 185 -16.81 -15.45 15.18
C ASP A 185 -15.41 -16.00 15.50
N TRP A 186 -14.50 -15.10 15.90
CA TRP A 186 -13.15 -15.49 16.34
C TRP A 186 -13.10 -15.89 17.82
N THR A 187 -14.20 -15.70 18.58
CA THR A 187 -14.25 -16.05 20.01
C THR A 187 -14.51 -17.53 20.21
N ALA A 188 -15.09 -18.20 19.23
CA ALA A 188 -15.35 -19.64 19.30
C ALA A 188 -14.08 -20.51 19.46
N SER A 189 -12.90 -19.97 19.08
CA SER A 189 -11.61 -20.66 19.26
C SER A 189 -10.94 -20.39 20.63
N SER A 190 -11.46 -19.45 21.43
CA SER A 190 -10.91 -19.08 22.75
C SER A 190 -11.93 -19.29 23.88
N ALA A 191 -12.66 -20.38 23.81
CA ALA A 191 -13.89 -20.69 24.59
C ALA A 191 -13.77 -20.73 26.13
N ASP A 192 -12.76 -20.13 26.75
CA ASP A 192 -12.60 -20.26 28.21
C ASP A 192 -12.27 -18.99 29.01
N LEU A 193 -12.29 -17.78 28.43
CA LEU A 193 -11.78 -16.62 29.17
C LEU A 193 -12.69 -15.37 29.29
N SER A 194 -13.91 -15.34 28.73
CA SER A 194 -14.84 -14.25 29.03
C SER A 194 -16.28 -14.60 28.68
N ASP A 195 -17.18 -14.47 29.68
CA ASP A 195 -18.62 -14.74 29.58
C ASP A 195 -19.43 -13.71 28.76
N GLU A 196 -18.80 -12.78 28.08
CA GLU A 196 -19.45 -11.80 27.20
C GLU A 196 -18.95 -11.96 25.75
N PRO A 197 -19.81 -12.27 24.78
CA PRO A 197 -19.42 -12.22 23.37
C PRO A 197 -19.03 -10.78 23.01
N VAL A 198 -17.83 -10.60 22.47
CA VAL A 198 -17.34 -9.28 22.05
C VAL A 198 -18.07 -8.88 20.75
N ASP A 199 -19.32 -8.54 20.89
CA ASP A 199 -20.29 -8.28 19.83
C ASP A 199 -19.89 -7.07 18.94
N TRP A 200 -19.07 -6.17 19.47
CA TRP A 200 -18.61 -4.98 18.77
C TRP A 200 -17.61 -5.25 17.63
N LEU A 201 -16.80 -6.33 17.72
CA LEU A 201 -15.87 -6.73 16.64
C LEU A 201 -16.60 -7.18 15.37
N HIS A 202 -17.86 -7.57 15.50
CA HIS A 202 -18.69 -8.05 14.39
C HIS A 202 -19.42 -6.91 13.66
N SER A 203 -19.29 -5.66 14.14
CA SER A 203 -19.93 -4.51 13.50
C SER A 203 -19.25 -4.20 12.15
N PRO A 204 -20.04 -4.06 11.05
CA PRO A 204 -19.51 -3.61 9.76
C PRO A 204 -18.79 -2.25 9.83
N VAL A 205 -19.22 -1.40 10.76
CA VAL A 205 -18.58 -0.09 11.01
C VAL A 205 -17.18 -0.28 11.56
N ILE A 206 -16.99 -1.20 12.49
CA ILE A 206 -15.66 -1.51 13.06
C ILE A 206 -14.77 -2.16 12.01
N GLY A 207 -15.30 -3.08 11.21
CA GLY A 207 -14.58 -3.63 10.07
C GLY A 207 -14.12 -2.55 9.10
N ALA A 208 -14.99 -1.58 8.78
CA ALA A 208 -14.63 -0.46 7.93
C ALA A 208 -13.57 0.46 8.58
N LEU A 209 -13.68 0.73 9.90
CA LEU A 209 -12.66 1.49 10.64
C LEU A 209 -11.31 0.76 10.66
N CYS A 210 -11.31 -0.56 10.80
CA CYS A 210 -10.11 -1.40 10.68
C CYS A 210 -9.51 -1.29 9.28
N ALA A 211 -10.33 -1.33 8.21
CA ALA A 211 -9.86 -1.14 6.84
C ALA A 211 -9.25 0.25 6.62
N VAL A 212 -9.89 1.32 7.16
CA VAL A 212 -9.36 2.69 7.12
C VAL A 212 -8.02 2.77 7.85
N SER A 213 -7.96 2.25 9.08
CA SER A 213 -6.74 2.23 9.90
C SER A 213 -5.60 1.50 9.22
N SER A 214 -5.89 0.36 8.59
CA SER A 214 -4.96 -0.40 7.78
C SER A 214 -4.43 0.43 6.61
N GLY A 215 -5.31 1.09 5.85
CA GLY A 215 -4.93 1.94 4.72
C GLY A 215 -4.03 3.10 5.14
N LEU A 216 -4.36 3.77 6.25
CA LEU A 216 -3.53 4.85 6.82
C LEU A 216 -2.17 4.33 7.30
N ALA A 217 -2.12 3.17 7.96
CA ALA A 217 -0.87 2.54 8.38
C ALA A 217 0.02 2.19 7.18
N TYR A 218 -0.55 1.66 6.10
CA TYR A 218 0.17 1.42 4.87
C TYR A 218 0.62 2.72 4.18
N ALA A 219 -0.12 3.82 4.31
CA ALA A 219 0.30 5.13 3.81
C ALA A 219 1.53 5.65 4.55
N VAL A 220 1.54 5.55 5.88
CA VAL A 220 2.71 5.88 6.71
C VAL A 220 3.90 5.03 6.31
N PHE A 221 3.72 3.71 6.21
CA PHE A 221 4.76 2.77 5.84
C PHE A 221 5.34 3.05 4.44
N SER A 222 4.49 3.14 3.41
CA SER A 222 4.93 3.30 2.02
C SER A 222 5.59 4.66 1.75
N THR A 223 5.06 5.74 2.33
CA THR A 223 5.64 7.07 2.21
C THR A 223 7.00 7.14 2.91
N SER A 224 7.11 6.58 4.12
CA SER A 224 8.37 6.54 4.88
C SER A 224 9.40 5.61 4.25
N MET A 225 8.97 4.48 3.69
CA MET A 225 9.84 3.59 2.91
C MET A 225 10.44 4.34 1.72
N ARG A 226 9.61 5.07 0.97
CA ARG A 226 10.09 5.90 -0.14
C ARG A 226 11.08 6.97 0.31
N PHE A 227 10.78 7.64 1.42
CA PHE A 227 11.63 8.67 2.00
C PHE A 227 13.01 8.11 2.39
N THR A 228 13.07 6.96 3.07
CA THR A 228 14.32 6.32 3.48
C THR A 228 15.10 5.74 2.30
N MET A 229 14.41 5.20 1.28
CA MET A 229 15.04 4.75 0.04
C MET A 229 15.73 5.91 -0.71
N LYS A 230 15.11 7.08 -0.78
CA LYS A 230 15.74 8.28 -1.36
C LYS A 230 17.00 8.74 -0.60
N ARG A 231 17.14 8.31 0.66
CA ARG A 231 18.30 8.62 1.53
C ARG A 231 19.31 7.47 1.62
N GLY A 232 19.26 6.53 0.68
CA GLY A 232 20.26 5.48 0.52
C GLY A 232 19.96 4.17 1.23
N MET A 233 18.74 3.95 1.77
CA MET A 233 18.34 2.65 2.26
C MET A 233 17.90 1.75 1.09
N LEU A 234 18.41 0.52 1.04
CA LEU A 234 17.98 -0.44 0.01
C LEU A 234 16.53 -0.89 0.26
N ALA A 235 15.75 -1.05 -0.82
CA ALA A 235 14.39 -1.58 -0.73
C ALA A 235 14.33 -2.94 -0.03
N SER A 236 15.28 -3.85 -0.36
CA SER A 236 15.39 -5.17 0.30
C SER A 236 15.64 -5.07 1.80
N MET A 237 16.42 -4.08 2.25
CA MET A 237 16.65 -3.85 3.67
C MET A 237 15.39 -3.33 4.37
N ALA A 238 14.67 -2.37 3.75
CA ALA A 238 13.39 -1.89 4.29
C ALA A 238 12.35 -3.01 4.38
N MET A 239 12.26 -3.85 3.35
CA MET A 239 11.38 -5.03 3.34
C MET A 239 11.76 -6.03 4.43
N TRP A 240 13.05 -6.29 4.61
CA TRP A 240 13.54 -7.21 5.63
C TRP A 240 13.26 -6.71 7.04
N ILE A 241 13.53 -5.42 7.32
CA ILE A 241 13.19 -4.80 8.61
C ILE A 241 11.69 -4.92 8.87
N SER A 242 10.87 -4.63 7.86
CA SER A 242 9.42 -4.76 7.97
C SER A 242 8.99 -6.21 8.26
N GLY A 243 9.56 -7.17 7.53
CA GLY A 243 9.28 -8.60 7.73
C GLY A 243 9.66 -9.08 9.15
N VAL A 244 10.88 -8.78 9.59
CA VAL A 244 11.37 -9.17 10.93
C VAL A 244 10.54 -8.49 12.02
N SER A 245 10.38 -7.16 11.96
CA SER A 245 9.59 -6.42 12.95
C SER A 245 8.15 -6.93 13.02
N GLY A 246 7.54 -7.18 11.85
CA GLY A 246 6.18 -7.71 11.76
C GLY A 246 6.06 -9.11 12.33
N THR A 247 6.90 -10.04 11.87
CA THR A 247 6.85 -11.44 12.35
C THR A 247 7.07 -11.52 13.86
N VAL A 248 8.07 -10.80 14.38
CA VAL A 248 8.37 -10.83 15.84
C VAL A 248 7.23 -10.19 16.65
N ALA A 249 6.73 -9.03 16.24
CA ALA A 249 5.68 -8.33 16.98
C ALA A 249 4.34 -9.09 16.94
N LEU A 250 3.93 -9.56 15.76
CA LEU A 250 2.68 -10.30 15.58
C LEU A 250 2.75 -11.66 16.31
N ALA A 251 3.89 -12.37 16.21
CA ALA A 251 4.12 -13.61 16.97
C ALA A 251 4.09 -13.36 18.49
N GLY A 252 4.66 -12.24 18.95
CA GLY A 252 4.59 -11.83 20.35
C GLY A 252 3.14 -11.55 20.80
N ILE A 253 2.34 -10.90 19.97
CA ILE A 253 0.91 -10.67 20.25
C ILE A 253 0.16 -11.99 20.35
N VAL A 254 0.40 -12.94 19.43
CA VAL A 254 -0.19 -14.29 19.48
C VAL A 254 0.20 -14.99 20.79
N ALA A 255 1.50 -14.99 21.14
CA ALA A 255 1.99 -15.65 22.34
C ALA A 255 1.33 -15.13 23.63
N VAL A 256 1.04 -13.81 23.70
CA VAL A 256 0.44 -13.19 24.90
C VAL A 256 -1.08 -13.34 24.93
N ARG A 257 -1.77 -13.27 23.76
CA ARG A 257 -3.24 -13.30 23.69
C ARG A 257 -3.82 -14.71 23.72
N THR A 258 -3.37 -15.56 22.85
CA THR A 258 -3.98 -16.87 22.58
C THR A 258 -3.02 -18.02 22.87
N GLY A 259 -1.74 -17.73 23.07
CA GLY A 259 -0.71 -18.76 23.10
C GLY A 259 -0.52 -19.44 21.74
N TRP A 260 0.29 -20.50 21.70
CA TRP A 260 0.61 -21.22 20.47
C TRP A 260 -0.23 -22.50 20.28
N SER A 261 -1.06 -22.87 21.29
CA SER A 261 -1.91 -24.07 21.25
C SER A 261 -2.90 -24.10 20.07
N PRO A 262 -3.57 -22.97 19.69
CA PRO A 262 -4.53 -22.99 18.58
C PRO A 262 -3.90 -23.31 17.21
N ILE A 263 -2.59 -23.20 17.10
CA ILE A 263 -1.88 -23.50 15.85
C ILE A 263 -1.95 -24.98 15.49
N ALA A 264 -1.99 -25.88 16.50
CA ALA A 264 -2.08 -27.31 16.28
C ALA A 264 -3.42 -27.73 15.66
N ASP A 265 -4.48 -26.96 15.92
CA ASP A 265 -5.84 -27.27 15.49
C ASP A 265 -6.21 -26.63 14.12
N ILE A 266 -5.27 -25.87 13.51
CA ILE A 266 -5.50 -25.24 12.21
C ILE A 266 -5.58 -26.32 11.12
N PRO A 267 -6.70 -26.38 10.35
CA PRO A 267 -6.85 -27.33 9.25
C PRO A 267 -5.78 -27.14 8.15
N ALA A 268 -5.36 -28.23 7.51
CA ALA A 268 -4.35 -28.21 6.45
C ALA A 268 -4.70 -27.26 5.29
N ALA A 269 -5.96 -27.15 4.93
CA ALA A 269 -6.43 -26.21 3.89
C ALA A 269 -6.19 -24.75 4.25
N MET A 270 -6.32 -24.40 5.55
CA MET A 270 -6.04 -23.05 6.03
C MET A 270 -4.54 -22.76 6.11
N TRP A 271 -3.73 -23.75 6.47
CA TRP A 271 -2.28 -23.66 6.36
C TRP A 271 -1.84 -23.37 4.93
N GLN A 272 -2.40 -24.11 3.96
CA GLN A 272 -2.13 -23.86 2.54
C GLN A 272 -2.48 -22.43 2.15
N SER A 273 -3.64 -21.93 2.57
CA SER A 273 -4.09 -20.56 2.29
C SER A 273 -3.17 -19.50 2.90
N MET A 274 -2.73 -19.68 4.16
CA MET A 274 -1.79 -18.76 4.82
C MET A 274 -0.42 -18.74 4.14
N ILE A 275 0.10 -19.91 3.75
CA ILE A 275 1.39 -20.02 3.04
C ILE A 275 1.28 -19.33 1.67
N LEU A 276 0.22 -19.59 0.91
CA LEU A 276 -0.03 -18.95 -0.38
C LEU A 276 -0.18 -17.42 -0.23
N ALA A 277 -0.92 -16.97 0.78
CA ALA A 277 -1.05 -15.55 1.09
C ALA A 277 0.31 -14.91 1.33
N GLY A 278 1.18 -15.55 2.09
CA GLY A 278 2.54 -15.08 2.37
C GLY A 278 3.42 -15.04 1.12
N ILE A 279 3.40 -16.06 0.29
CA ILE A 279 4.18 -16.15 -0.96
C ILE A 279 3.70 -15.08 -1.96
N PHE A 280 2.39 -14.98 -2.18
CA PHE A 280 1.83 -13.96 -3.07
C PHE A 280 2.09 -12.54 -2.56
N ASN A 281 1.96 -12.30 -1.26
CA ASN A 281 2.25 -11.01 -0.67
C ASN A 281 3.73 -10.62 -0.81
N PHE A 282 4.65 -11.56 -0.57
CA PHE A 282 6.09 -11.32 -0.74
C PHE A 282 6.44 -11.02 -2.19
N THR A 283 5.97 -11.84 -3.13
CA THR A 283 6.24 -11.66 -4.57
C THR A 283 5.60 -10.38 -5.11
N ALA A 284 4.39 -10.03 -4.65
CA ALA A 284 3.74 -8.77 -4.94
C ALA A 284 4.57 -7.56 -4.45
N PHE A 285 5.14 -7.68 -3.24
CA PHE A 285 5.97 -6.62 -2.66
C PHE A 285 7.29 -6.44 -3.43
N VAL A 286 7.91 -7.52 -3.87
CA VAL A 286 9.08 -7.45 -4.77
C VAL A 286 8.72 -6.80 -6.10
N ALA A 287 7.58 -7.18 -6.68
CA ALA A 287 7.10 -6.63 -7.94
C ALA A 287 6.79 -5.13 -7.86
N ILE A 288 6.06 -4.68 -6.82
CA ILE A 288 5.76 -3.26 -6.63
C ILE A 288 7.03 -2.44 -6.35
N SER A 289 7.96 -2.98 -5.56
CA SER A 289 9.24 -2.34 -5.29
C SER A 289 10.07 -2.18 -6.57
N THR A 290 9.99 -3.14 -7.47
CA THR A 290 10.63 -3.09 -8.78
C THR A 290 9.97 -2.06 -9.70
N ALA A 291 8.63 -2.00 -9.72
CA ALA A 291 7.89 -0.97 -10.44
C ALA A 291 8.26 0.44 -9.94
N LEU A 292 8.35 0.63 -8.63
CA LEU A 292 8.71 1.91 -7.99
C LEU A 292 10.13 2.41 -8.32
N LYS A 293 11.05 1.52 -8.70
CA LYS A 293 12.39 1.92 -9.16
C LYS A 293 12.34 2.60 -10.53
N VAL A 294 11.39 2.21 -11.37
CA VAL A 294 11.31 2.61 -12.78
C VAL A 294 10.20 3.62 -13.02
N LEU A 295 9.05 3.47 -12.33
CA LEU A 295 7.87 4.29 -12.50
C LEU A 295 7.69 5.32 -11.39
N PRO A 296 7.07 6.47 -11.66
CA PRO A 296 6.61 7.39 -10.64
C PRO A 296 5.61 6.69 -9.71
N VAL A 297 5.67 7.02 -8.40
CA VAL A 297 4.82 6.37 -7.39
C VAL A 297 3.33 6.48 -7.72
N VAL A 298 2.89 7.64 -8.22
CA VAL A 298 1.49 7.83 -8.65
C VAL A 298 1.10 6.83 -9.74
N ALA A 299 1.97 6.55 -10.72
CA ALA A 299 1.69 5.58 -11.78
C ALA A 299 1.59 4.15 -11.21
N VAL A 300 2.48 3.78 -10.29
CA VAL A 300 2.44 2.48 -9.62
C VAL A 300 1.15 2.31 -8.80
N HIS A 301 0.77 3.31 -8.02
CA HIS A 301 -0.47 3.26 -7.23
C HIS A 301 -1.72 3.20 -8.12
N LEU A 302 -1.69 3.84 -9.31
CA LEU A 302 -2.78 3.75 -10.28
C LEU A 302 -2.93 2.33 -10.86
N ILE A 303 -1.80 1.71 -11.20
CA ILE A 303 -1.82 0.31 -11.67
C ILE A 303 -2.32 -0.59 -10.54
N ASN A 304 -1.85 -0.38 -9.31
CA ASN A 304 -2.32 -1.14 -8.15
C ASN A 304 -3.79 -0.89 -7.79
N ALA A 305 -4.38 0.24 -8.17
CA ALA A 305 -5.80 0.51 -7.98
C ALA A 305 -6.72 -0.47 -8.73
N SER A 306 -6.19 -1.17 -9.76
CA SER A 306 -6.92 -2.27 -10.41
C SER A 306 -7.27 -3.41 -9.46
N GLN A 307 -6.57 -3.54 -8.32
CA GLN A 307 -6.92 -4.48 -7.25
C GLN A 307 -8.35 -4.26 -6.73
N VAL A 308 -8.86 -3.01 -6.72
CA VAL A 308 -10.23 -2.73 -6.27
C VAL A 308 -11.22 -3.54 -7.10
N ALA A 309 -11.12 -3.47 -8.43
CA ALA A 309 -12.02 -4.21 -9.31
C ALA A 309 -11.83 -5.73 -9.19
N MET A 310 -10.57 -6.19 -9.17
CA MET A 310 -10.26 -7.63 -9.07
C MET A 310 -10.70 -8.23 -7.73
N ALA A 311 -10.47 -7.54 -6.61
CA ALA A 311 -10.85 -8.01 -5.29
C ALA A 311 -12.38 -7.99 -5.10
N SER A 312 -13.06 -6.94 -5.59
CA SER A 312 -14.52 -6.88 -5.54
C SER A 312 -15.17 -7.97 -6.37
N LEU A 313 -14.62 -8.24 -7.56
CA LEU A 313 -15.09 -9.33 -8.42
C LEU A 313 -14.83 -10.70 -7.77
N ALA A 314 -13.66 -10.88 -7.14
CA ALA A 314 -13.35 -12.11 -6.42
C ALA A 314 -14.26 -12.31 -5.19
N GLY A 315 -14.55 -11.25 -4.43
CA GLY A 315 -15.52 -11.28 -3.33
C GLY A 315 -16.87 -11.83 -3.77
N VAL A 316 -17.40 -11.30 -4.87
CA VAL A 316 -18.71 -11.72 -5.40
C VAL A 316 -18.67 -13.11 -6.02
N ILE A 317 -17.66 -13.43 -6.86
CA ILE A 317 -17.65 -14.69 -7.64
C ILE A 317 -17.12 -15.87 -6.82
N VAL A 318 -16.05 -15.66 -6.03
CA VAL A 318 -15.36 -16.74 -5.31
C VAL A 318 -15.95 -16.97 -3.93
N PHE A 319 -16.36 -15.89 -3.27
CA PHE A 319 -16.87 -15.95 -1.89
C PHE A 319 -18.38 -15.74 -1.78
N GLU A 320 -19.06 -15.64 -2.93
CA GLU A 320 -20.51 -15.46 -2.99
C GLU A 320 -21.02 -14.27 -2.15
N GLU A 321 -20.15 -13.24 -1.99
CA GLU A 321 -20.49 -12.04 -1.24
C GLU A 321 -21.68 -11.33 -1.89
N PRO A 322 -22.72 -10.94 -1.13
CA PRO A 322 -23.95 -10.40 -1.70
C PRO A 322 -23.71 -9.04 -2.37
N VAL A 323 -24.21 -8.91 -3.60
CA VAL A 323 -24.13 -7.67 -4.36
C VAL A 323 -25.20 -6.70 -3.87
N THR A 324 -24.83 -5.85 -2.92
CA THR A 324 -25.72 -4.79 -2.45
C THR A 324 -25.61 -3.53 -3.31
N LYS A 325 -26.69 -2.72 -3.35
CA LYS A 325 -26.64 -1.42 -4.04
C LYS A 325 -25.52 -0.52 -3.49
N LEU A 326 -25.30 -0.55 -2.18
CA LEU A 326 -24.26 0.22 -1.51
C LEU A 326 -22.84 -0.24 -1.93
N LEU A 327 -22.63 -1.56 -2.08
CA LEU A 327 -21.39 -2.12 -2.58
C LEU A 327 -21.07 -1.59 -3.99
N VAL A 328 -22.02 -1.67 -4.91
CA VAL A 328 -21.85 -1.20 -6.30
C VAL A 328 -21.58 0.30 -6.35
N ILE A 329 -22.34 1.11 -5.59
CA ILE A 329 -22.13 2.56 -5.52
C ILE A 329 -20.75 2.87 -4.94
N GLY A 330 -20.37 2.23 -3.84
CA GLY A 330 -19.11 2.46 -3.16
C GLY A 330 -17.89 2.09 -4.01
N ILE A 331 -17.93 0.96 -4.71
CA ILE A 331 -16.88 0.54 -5.66
C ILE A 331 -16.79 1.56 -6.81
N SER A 332 -17.93 1.96 -7.38
CA SER A 332 -17.98 2.94 -8.47
C SER A 332 -17.39 4.28 -8.04
N LEU A 333 -17.73 4.76 -6.85
CA LEU A 333 -17.16 5.99 -6.26
C LEU A 333 -15.64 5.84 -6.02
N THR A 334 -15.19 4.67 -5.55
CA THR A 334 -13.76 4.41 -5.36
C THR A 334 -13.01 4.51 -6.70
N LEU A 335 -13.51 3.81 -7.73
CA LEU A 335 -12.90 3.86 -9.06
C LEU A 335 -12.93 5.27 -9.66
N ALA A 336 -14.03 6.01 -9.47
CA ALA A 336 -14.14 7.41 -9.90
C ALA A 336 -13.11 8.30 -9.17
N GLY A 337 -13.00 8.19 -7.84
CA GLY A 337 -12.01 8.93 -7.04
C GLY A 337 -10.58 8.64 -7.48
N LEU A 338 -10.24 7.37 -7.72
CA LEU A 338 -8.96 6.94 -8.26
C LEU A 338 -8.69 7.54 -9.64
N THR A 339 -9.69 7.52 -10.52
CA THR A 339 -9.59 8.06 -11.89
C THR A 339 -9.39 9.59 -11.86
N ILE A 340 -10.10 10.31 -11.00
CA ILE A 340 -9.91 11.76 -10.80
C ILE A 340 -8.47 12.06 -10.37
N LEU A 341 -7.91 11.26 -9.47
CA LEU A 341 -6.52 11.40 -9.03
C LEU A 341 -5.54 11.11 -10.16
N ALA A 342 -5.89 10.14 -11.03
CA ALA A 342 -5.10 9.68 -12.16
C ALA A 342 -5.03 10.69 -13.31
N THR A 343 -6.16 11.31 -13.66
CA THR A 343 -6.25 12.18 -14.83
C THR A 343 -5.41 13.45 -14.68
N ARG A 344 -4.39 13.60 -15.52
CA ARG A 344 -3.61 14.85 -15.65
C ARG A 344 -4.18 15.68 -16.79
N ARG A 345 -4.51 16.97 -16.56
CA ARG A 345 -4.58 17.91 -17.68
C ARG A 345 -3.18 18.04 -18.26
N ARG A 346 -3.06 17.90 -19.58
CA ARG A 346 -1.84 18.27 -20.31
C ARG A 346 -1.49 19.71 -19.93
N PRO A 347 -0.23 20.04 -19.61
CA PRO A 347 0.17 21.43 -19.49
C PRO A 347 -0.18 22.09 -20.82
N THR A 348 -0.88 23.22 -20.77
CA THR A 348 -1.06 24.07 -21.96
C THR A 348 0.34 24.38 -22.49
N PRO A 349 0.64 24.17 -23.78
CA PRO A 349 1.92 24.55 -24.34
C PRO A 349 2.11 26.04 -24.06
N VAL A 350 3.14 26.36 -23.27
CA VAL A 350 3.57 27.76 -23.15
C VAL A 350 4.07 28.14 -24.52
N SER A 351 3.37 29.05 -25.20
CA SER A 351 3.82 29.63 -26.46
C SER A 351 5.24 30.17 -26.26
N PRO A 352 6.20 29.81 -27.12
CA PRO A 352 7.54 30.34 -26.99
C PRO A 352 7.44 31.87 -27.00
N PRO A 353 8.24 32.57 -26.16
CA PRO A 353 8.26 34.02 -26.16
C PRO A 353 8.58 34.46 -27.57
N THR A 354 7.69 35.28 -28.16
CA THR A 354 7.91 35.92 -29.45
C THR A 354 9.08 36.89 -29.27
N PHE A 355 10.24 36.49 -29.77
CA PHE A 355 11.37 37.41 -29.87
C PHE A 355 11.00 38.47 -30.88
N GLN A 356 10.51 39.60 -30.43
CA GLN A 356 10.45 40.80 -31.25
C GLN A 356 11.89 41.28 -31.44
N SER A 357 12.43 41.00 -32.61
CA SER A 357 13.67 41.62 -33.08
C SER A 357 13.42 43.09 -33.31
N THR A 358 13.64 43.90 -32.31
CA THR A 358 13.84 45.33 -32.50
C THR A 358 15.22 45.55 -33.11
N PHE A 359 15.33 45.34 -34.42
CA PHE A 359 16.38 45.99 -35.19
C PHE A 359 16.05 47.46 -35.26
N ARG A 360 16.70 48.27 -34.44
CA ARG A 360 16.83 49.70 -34.67
C ARG A 360 17.97 49.88 -35.69
N SER A 361 17.59 50.34 -36.87
CA SER A 361 18.49 50.95 -37.82
C SER A 361 18.95 52.32 -37.31
N GLU A 362 20.23 52.48 -37.05
CA GLU A 362 21.00 53.70 -37.18
C GLU A 362 22.39 53.36 -37.72
#